data_c1119b3619717f75a399b2c932345783
#
_entry.id   c1119b3619717f75a399b2c932345783
#
_cell.length_a   1.000
_cell.length_b   1.000
_cell.length_c   1.000
_cell.angle_alpha   90.00
_cell.angle_beta   90.00
_cell.angle_gamma   90.00
#
_symmetry.space_group_name_H-M   'P 1'
#
loop_
_entity.id
_entity.type
_entity.pdbx_description
1 polymer ?
#
loop_
_entity_poly.entity_id
_entity_poly.type
_entity_poly.pdbx_seq_one_letter_code
_entity_poly.pdbx_strand_id
1 'polypeptide(L)'
;MTVLVRLLAAAAFALIAVTPLRAQDFSTAQRGEIEKIIRDYIIAHPEVLQEAMSELEKRQQAAELEKARTAVKSHSDAIFNSPRQVTLGNPQGDVTFVEFFDYNCGYCKRALSDMMELMKKDPKVKVVLKEFPVLGASSVEAAQVAVAVRMQDPKKYLDFHQKLLMGRGQADKARAMAVAKEVGLDTARIERDLKSEEVAKTLEESMKLAEALGLNGTPSYVIGNDVVIGAVGFAALNQKVQAARK
;
A
#
# COMPACT_ATOMS: atom_id res chain seq x y z
N MET A 1 50.48 71.30 6.57
CA MET A 1 50.42 70.59 5.26
C MET A 1 50.44 69.03 5.38
N THR A 2 50.77 68.45 6.51
CA THR A 2 50.97 66.97 6.64
C THR A 2 49.73 66.21 7.08
N VAL A 3 48.68 66.82 7.61
CA VAL A 3 47.45 66.13 8.08
C VAL A 3 46.42 66.00 6.91
N LEU A 4 46.36 67.00 6.01
CA LEU A 4 45.41 66.99 4.88
C LEU A 4 45.75 65.92 3.85
N VAL A 5 47.03 65.64 3.62
CA VAL A 5 47.50 64.62 2.66
C VAL A 5 47.21 63.16 3.17
N ARG A 6 47.19 62.93 4.52
CA ARG A 6 46.91 61.63 5.08
C ARG A 6 45.43 61.31 5.03
N LEU A 7 44.53 62.24 5.07
CA LEU A 7 43.08 62.04 4.98
C LEU A 7 42.62 61.75 3.55
N LEU A 8 43.33 62.33 2.53
CA LEU A 8 43.03 62.00 1.12
C LEU A 8 43.52 60.61 0.66
N ALA A 9 44.61 60.10 1.30
CA ALA A 9 45.07 58.72 1.02
C ALA A 9 44.20 57.67 1.64
N ALA A 10 43.52 57.92 2.78
CA ALA A 10 42.60 57.01 3.40
C ALA A 10 41.22 56.92 2.67
N ALA A 11 40.82 58.00 1.98
CA ALA A 11 39.58 58.01 1.19
C ALA A 11 39.70 57.27 -0.16
N ALA A 12 40.92 57.16 -0.71
CA ALA A 12 41.15 56.44 -1.97
C ALA A 12 41.17 54.89 -1.82
N PHE A 13 41.31 54.34 -0.62
CA PHE A 13 41.38 52.91 -0.38
C PHE A 13 39.99 52.28 -0.08
N ALA A 14 38.93 53.08 0.14
CA ALA A 14 37.60 52.65 0.48
C ALA A 14 36.67 52.44 -0.73
N LEU A 15 37.12 52.65 -1.96
CA LEU A 15 36.36 52.40 -3.20
C LEU A 15 36.86 51.15 -3.94
N ILE A 16 37.19 50.07 -3.22
CA ILE A 16 37.23 48.76 -3.85
C ILE A 16 35.76 48.35 -4.03
N ALA A 17 35.24 48.67 -5.22
CA ALA A 17 33.90 48.34 -5.64
C ALA A 17 33.67 46.83 -5.38
N VAL A 18 32.74 46.51 -4.48
CA VAL A 18 32.11 45.19 -4.40
C VAL A 18 31.36 45.03 -5.72
N THR A 19 32.08 44.59 -6.75
CA THR A 19 31.43 44.15 -7.98
C THR A 19 30.62 42.91 -7.60
N PRO A 20 29.29 42.91 -7.78
CA PRO A 20 28.51 41.70 -7.55
C PRO A 20 29.11 40.63 -8.45
N LEU A 21 29.52 39.49 -7.84
CA LEU A 21 29.93 38.29 -8.58
C LEU A 21 28.68 37.85 -9.38
N ARG A 22 28.55 38.37 -10.59
CA ARG A 22 27.55 37.86 -11.53
C ARG A 22 28.03 36.46 -11.93
N ALA A 23 27.21 35.46 -11.66
CA ALA A 23 27.42 34.18 -12.27
C ALA A 23 27.64 34.39 -13.79
N GLN A 24 28.77 33.96 -14.29
CA GLN A 24 29.11 34.15 -15.69
C GLN A 24 28.19 33.24 -16.51
N ASP A 25 27.24 33.82 -17.23
CA ASP A 25 26.41 33.09 -18.17
C ASP A 25 27.31 32.51 -19.29
N PHE A 26 27.23 31.21 -19.51
CA PHE A 26 27.95 30.58 -20.61
C PHE A 26 27.52 31.18 -21.94
N SER A 27 28.49 31.52 -22.79
CA SER A 27 28.21 31.91 -24.16
C SER A 27 27.56 30.76 -24.95
N THR A 28 26.88 31.06 -26.05
CA THR A 28 26.26 30.04 -26.91
C THR A 28 27.28 29.00 -27.40
N ALA A 29 28.51 29.41 -27.71
CA ALA A 29 29.59 28.49 -28.10
C ALA A 29 29.98 27.56 -26.95
N GLN A 30 30.17 28.08 -25.73
CA GLN A 30 30.47 27.26 -24.55
C GLN A 30 29.36 26.26 -24.22
N ARG A 31 28.08 26.67 -24.35
CA ARG A 31 26.96 25.76 -24.17
C ARG A 31 27.00 24.58 -25.17
N GLY A 32 27.25 24.87 -26.45
CA GLY A 32 27.38 23.86 -27.48
C GLY A 32 28.54 22.89 -27.25
N GLU A 33 29.67 23.36 -26.74
CA GLU A 33 30.81 22.52 -26.37
C GLU A 33 30.46 21.60 -25.14
N ILE A 34 29.80 22.17 -24.13
CA ILE A 34 29.34 21.41 -22.97
C ILE A 34 28.35 20.31 -23.37
N GLU A 35 27.36 20.65 -24.20
CA GLU A 35 26.38 19.66 -24.72
C GLU A 35 27.07 18.55 -25.50
N LYS A 36 28.07 18.86 -26.32
CA LYS A 36 28.84 17.87 -27.04
C LYS A 36 29.64 16.97 -26.09
N ILE A 37 30.32 17.54 -25.10
CA ILE A 37 31.06 16.75 -24.07
C ILE A 37 30.14 15.80 -23.33
N ILE A 38 28.96 16.28 -22.88
CA ILE A 38 27.97 15.48 -22.18
C ILE A 38 27.50 14.32 -23.07
N ARG A 39 27.16 14.62 -24.33
CA ARG A 39 26.70 13.62 -25.28
C ARG A 39 27.77 12.55 -25.53
N ASP A 40 28.99 12.98 -25.84
CA ASP A 40 30.10 12.07 -26.16
C ASP A 40 30.45 11.21 -24.95
N TYR A 41 30.40 11.77 -23.74
CA TYR A 41 30.63 11.06 -22.49
C TYR A 41 29.55 9.98 -22.25
N ILE A 42 28.27 10.33 -22.40
CA ILE A 42 27.16 9.40 -22.19
C ILE A 42 27.19 8.26 -23.23
N ILE A 43 27.58 8.57 -24.49
CA ILE A 43 27.70 7.55 -25.54
C ILE A 43 28.89 6.63 -25.27
N ALA A 44 30.01 7.19 -24.77
CA ALA A 44 31.21 6.40 -24.42
C ALA A 44 31.01 5.58 -23.10
N HIS A 45 30.12 6.06 -22.20
CA HIS A 45 29.87 5.49 -20.88
C HIS A 45 28.36 5.29 -20.65
N PRO A 46 27.68 4.38 -21.40
CA PRO A 46 26.22 4.17 -21.27
C PRO A 46 25.82 3.61 -19.90
N GLU A 47 26.74 2.97 -19.16
CA GLU A 47 26.57 2.50 -17.79
C GLU A 47 26.13 3.61 -16.83
N VAL A 48 26.53 4.86 -17.05
CA VAL A 48 26.13 6.02 -16.24
C VAL A 48 24.61 6.24 -16.27
N LEU A 49 23.98 6.04 -17.43
CA LEU A 49 22.52 6.10 -17.54
C LEU A 49 21.86 4.96 -16.77
N GLN A 50 22.42 3.76 -16.85
CA GLN A 50 21.88 2.60 -16.12
C GLN A 50 22.00 2.79 -14.61
N GLU A 51 23.10 3.33 -14.12
CA GLU A 51 23.29 3.68 -12.71
C GLU A 51 22.31 4.76 -12.26
N ALA A 52 22.14 5.81 -13.08
CA ALA A 52 21.18 6.89 -12.79
C ALA A 52 19.73 6.39 -12.75
N MET A 53 19.33 5.51 -13.67
CA MET A 53 18.01 4.88 -13.66
C MET A 53 17.81 4.01 -12.42
N SER A 54 18.80 3.19 -12.06
CA SER A 54 18.72 2.36 -10.84
C SER A 54 18.60 3.19 -9.57
N GLU A 55 19.32 4.30 -9.48
CA GLU A 55 19.22 5.23 -8.35
C GLU A 55 17.86 5.94 -8.30
N LEU A 56 17.33 6.33 -9.46
CA LEU A 56 15.99 6.92 -9.56
C LEU A 56 14.91 5.93 -9.10
N GLU A 57 14.97 4.67 -9.54
CA GLU A 57 14.06 3.61 -9.12
C GLU A 57 14.11 3.39 -7.60
N LYS A 58 15.30 3.34 -7.01
CA LYS A 58 15.47 3.22 -5.56
C LYS A 58 14.83 4.38 -4.81
N ARG A 59 15.02 5.62 -5.28
CA ARG A 59 14.41 6.81 -4.67
C ARG A 59 12.90 6.79 -4.78
N GLN A 60 12.36 6.39 -5.94
CA GLN A 60 10.93 6.25 -6.14
C GLN A 60 10.33 5.17 -5.22
N GLN A 61 10.97 4.00 -5.13
CA GLN A 61 10.53 2.94 -4.23
C GLN A 61 10.57 3.37 -2.76
N ALA A 62 11.62 4.08 -2.34
CA ALA A 62 11.73 4.59 -0.97
C ALA A 62 10.62 5.63 -0.67
N ALA A 63 10.33 6.51 -1.62
CA ALA A 63 9.28 7.52 -1.48
C ALA A 63 7.88 6.88 -1.40
N GLU A 64 7.58 5.88 -2.25
CA GLU A 64 6.30 5.16 -2.21
C GLU A 64 6.15 4.36 -0.90
N LEU A 65 7.21 3.73 -0.42
CA LEU A 65 7.19 3.02 0.87
C LEU A 65 6.90 3.97 2.03
N GLU A 66 7.52 5.15 2.06
CA GLU A 66 7.28 6.14 3.12
C GLU A 66 5.88 6.75 3.05
N LYS A 67 5.38 6.97 1.84
CA LYS A 67 3.99 7.38 1.60
C LYS A 67 3.00 6.33 2.13
N ALA A 68 3.23 5.05 1.81
CA ALA A 68 2.42 3.94 2.30
C ALA A 68 2.44 3.86 3.83
N ARG A 69 3.61 3.98 4.46
CA ARG A 69 3.75 4.00 5.93
C ARG A 69 3.01 5.16 6.58
N THR A 70 3.07 6.33 5.96
CA THR A 70 2.33 7.51 6.43
C THR A 70 0.83 7.28 6.32
N ALA A 71 0.36 6.68 5.23
CA ALA A 71 -1.05 6.32 5.06
C ALA A 71 -1.50 5.28 6.09
N VAL A 72 -0.69 4.24 6.38
CA VAL A 72 -0.99 3.26 7.43
C VAL A 72 -1.17 3.94 8.79
N LYS A 73 -0.27 4.85 9.16
CA LYS A 73 -0.39 5.60 10.43
C LYS A 73 -1.64 6.47 10.47
N SER A 74 -1.93 7.18 9.39
CA SER A 74 -3.08 8.10 9.32
C SER A 74 -4.43 7.38 9.36
N HIS A 75 -4.48 6.13 8.90
CA HIS A 75 -5.70 5.31 8.83
C HIS A 75 -5.69 4.11 9.77
N SER A 76 -4.82 4.11 10.79
CA SER A 76 -4.57 2.94 11.66
C SER A 76 -5.85 2.36 12.28
N ASP A 77 -6.75 3.19 12.79
CA ASP A 77 -8.01 2.71 13.38
C ASP A 77 -8.90 2.01 12.35
N ALA A 78 -9.07 2.59 11.18
CA ALA A 78 -9.87 1.98 10.12
C ALA A 78 -9.22 0.71 9.54
N ILE A 79 -7.88 0.62 9.55
CA ILE A 79 -7.14 -0.57 9.09
C ILE A 79 -7.24 -1.70 10.11
N PHE A 80 -6.98 -1.42 11.40
CA PHE A 80 -6.76 -2.46 12.40
C PHE A 80 -7.94 -2.70 13.35
N ASN A 81 -8.82 -1.71 13.53
CA ASN A 81 -9.83 -1.70 14.58
C ASN A 81 -11.25 -1.37 14.10
N SER A 82 -11.49 -1.28 12.80
CA SER A 82 -12.82 -1.01 12.27
C SER A 82 -13.84 -2.06 12.75
N PRO A 83 -15.05 -1.65 13.17
CA PRO A 83 -16.13 -2.58 13.46
C PRO A 83 -16.67 -3.30 12.21
N ARG A 84 -16.28 -2.81 11.00
CA ARG A 84 -16.70 -3.33 9.69
C ARG A 84 -15.77 -4.37 9.10
N GLN A 85 -14.90 -4.97 9.90
CA GLN A 85 -13.95 -5.99 9.47
C GLN A 85 -14.27 -7.35 10.04
N VAL A 86 -13.67 -8.38 9.45
CA VAL A 86 -13.64 -9.72 10.03
C VAL A 86 -12.35 -9.88 10.80
N THR A 87 -12.45 -10.30 12.04
CA THR A 87 -11.28 -10.63 12.88
C THR A 87 -11.22 -12.14 13.09
N LEU A 88 -10.07 -12.73 12.75
CA LEU A 88 -9.76 -14.14 12.89
C LEU A 88 -8.50 -14.33 13.74
N GLY A 89 -8.16 -15.57 14.06
CA GLY A 89 -7.00 -15.88 14.91
C GLY A 89 -7.17 -15.37 16.33
N ASN A 90 -6.17 -14.68 16.86
CA ASN A 90 -6.21 -14.17 18.23
C ASN A 90 -6.62 -12.67 18.24
N PRO A 91 -7.84 -12.32 18.70
CA PRO A 91 -8.27 -10.91 18.78
C PRO A 91 -7.37 -10.04 19.68
N GLN A 92 -6.63 -10.66 20.62
CA GLN A 92 -5.67 -10.00 21.51
C GLN A 92 -4.21 -10.20 21.02
N GLY A 93 -4.03 -10.54 19.75
CA GLY A 93 -2.72 -10.78 19.16
C GLY A 93 -1.82 -9.53 19.23
N ASP A 94 -0.53 -9.76 19.39
CA ASP A 94 0.49 -8.70 19.48
C ASP A 94 0.84 -8.06 18.13
N VAL A 95 0.54 -8.76 17.02
CA VAL A 95 0.65 -8.25 15.66
C VAL A 95 -0.66 -8.47 14.92
N THR A 96 -1.12 -7.44 14.21
CA THR A 96 -2.26 -7.55 13.32
C THR A 96 -1.77 -7.70 11.87
N PHE A 97 -2.21 -8.78 11.25
CA PHE A 97 -2.07 -9.08 9.84
C PHE A 97 -3.38 -8.75 9.14
N VAL A 98 -3.38 -7.74 8.27
CA VAL A 98 -4.57 -7.34 7.50
C VAL A 98 -4.42 -7.82 6.08
N GLU A 99 -5.43 -8.49 5.53
CA GLU A 99 -5.49 -8.91 4.13
C GLU A 99 -6.65 -8.24 3.41
N PHE A 100 -6.35 -7.59 2.29
CA PHE A 100 -7.30 -7.12 1.31
C PHE A 100 -7.40 -8.15 0.18
N PHE A 101 -8.58 -8.69 -0.04
CA PHE A 101 -8.76 -9.84 -0.93
C PHE A 101 -10.01 -9.72 -1.82
N ASP A 102 -10.06 -10.56 -2.87
CA ASP A 102 -11.18 -10.69 -3.79
C ASP A 102 -11.50 -12.17 -3.99
N TYR A 103 -12.77 -12.55 -3.94
CA TYR A 103 -13.21 -13.95 -4.07
C TYR A 103 -12.94 -14.55 -5.46
N ASN A 104 -12.79 -13.73 -6.50
CA ASN A 104 -12.45 -14.19 -7.85
C ASN A 104 -10.95 -14.16 -8.15
N CYS A 105 -10.13 -13.76 -7.18
CA CYS A 105 -8.68 -13.68 -7.36
C CYS A 105 -8.02 -15.06 -7.17
N GLY A 106 -7.41 -15.59 -8.23
CA GLY A 106 -6.68 -16.86 -8.17
C GLY A 106 -5.47 -16.84 -7.24
N TYR A 107 -4.86 -15.67 -7.04
CA TYR A 107 -3.77 -15.48 -6.07
C TYR A 107 -4.26 -15.48 -4.62
N CYS A 108 -5.48 -14.95 -4.35
CA CYS A 108 -6.10 -15.01 -3.03
C CYS A 108 -6.44 -16.45 -2.62
N LYS A 109 -6.80 -17.32 -3.58
CA LYS A 109 -6.97 -18.76 -3.31
C LYS A 109 -5.70 -19.41 -2.76
N ARG A 110 -4.53 -19.03 -3.30
CA ARG A 110 -3.24 -19.52 -2.78
C ARG A 110 -2.89 -18.88 -1.44
N ALA A 111 -3.13 -17.59 -1.30
CA ALA A 111 -2.88 -16.82 -0.09
C ALA A 111 -3.67 -17.34 1.12
N LEU A 112 -4.86 -17.90 0.90
CA LEU A 112 -5.65 -18.53 1.98
C LEU A 112 -4.85 -19.60 2.75
N SER A 113 -4.09 -20.43 2.04
CA SER A 113 -3.27 -21.46 2.71
C SER A 113 -2.16 -20.85 3.56
N ASP A 114 -1.54 -19.76 3.09
CA ASP A 114 -0.49 -19.04 3.81
C ASP A 114 -1.04 -18.38 5.08
N MET A 115 -2.22 -17.75 4.98
CA MET A 115 -2.93 -17.16 6.13
C MET A 115 -3.31 -18.21 7.17
N MET A 116 -3.87 -19.36 6.72
CA MET A 116 -4.24 -20.45 7.62
C MET A 116 -3.03 -21.07 8.32
N GLU A 117 -1.90 -21.21 7.59
CA GLU A 117 -0.64 -21.68 8.15
C GLU A 117 -0.09 -20.68 9.17
N LEU A 118 -0.18 -19.39 8.88
CA LEU A 118 0.25 -18.32 9.80
C LEU A 118 -0.53 -18.38 11.10
N MET A 119 -1.86 -18.43 11.06
CA MET A 119 -2.70 -18.56 12.27
C MET A 119 -2.42 -19.81 13.07
N LYS A 120 -2.12 -20.94 12.39
CA LYS A 120 -1.79 -22.21 13.05
C LYS A 120 -0.43 -22.18 13.75
N LYS A 121 0.58 -21.57 13.11
CA LYS A 121 1.96 -21.54 13.63
C LYS A 121 2.20 -20.44 14.64
N ASP A 122 1.41 -19.37 14.58
CA ASP A 122 1.57 -18.19 15.40
C ASP A 122 0.24 -17.80 16.11
N PRO A 123 -0.01 -18.35 17.30
CA PRO A 123 -1.25 -18.09 18.06
C PRO A 123 -1.32 -16.66 18.62
N LYS A 124 -0.29 -15.82 18.41
CA LYS A 124 -0.28 -14.42 18.81
C LYS A 124 -0.60 -13.46 17.67
N VAL A 125 -0.95 -13.97 16.48
CA VAL A 125 -1.36 -13.12 15.35
C VAL A 125 -2.87 -12.89 15.39
N LYS A 126 -3.26 -11.63 15.30
CA LYS A 126 -4.62 -11.20 14.94
C LYS A 126 -4.69 -11.10 13.42
N VAL A 127 -5.65 -11.74 12.77
CA VAL A 127 -5.90 -11.60 11.34
C VAL A 127 -7.14 -10.75 11.12
N VAL A 128 -7.04 -9.81 10.20
CA VAL A 128 -8.16 -8.95 9.78
C VAL A 128 -8.35 -9.13 8.27
N LEU A 129 -9.58 -9.44 7.86
CA LEU A 129 -9.95 -9.55 6.46
C LEU A 129 -10.76 -8.33 6.02
N LYS A 130 -10.42 -7.79 4.86
CA LYS A 130 -11.10 -6.66 4.22
C LYS A 130 -11.49 -7.02 2.78
N GLU A 131 -12.78 -6.92 2.50
CA GLU A 131 -13.32 -7.13 1.16
C GLU A 131 -12.78 -6.05 0.20
N PHE A 132 -12.09 -6.48 -0.85
CA PHE A 132 -11.55 -5.58 -1.88
C PHE A 132 -11.92 -6.09 -3.28
N PRO A 133 -13.21 -5.97 -3.66
CA PRO A 133 -13.75 -6.58 -4.88
C PRO A 133 -13.41 -5.74 -6.12
N VAL A 134 -12.24 -5.97 -6.71
CA VAL A 134 -11.70 -5.21 -7.86
C VAL A 134 -11.77 -5.96 -9.18
N LEU A 135 -12.22 -7.22 -9.20
CA LEU A 135 -12.24 -8.07 -10.40
C LEU A 135 -13.61 -8.11 -11.09
N GLY A 136 -14.44 -7.10 -10.87
CA GLY A 136 -15.70 -6.91 -11.59
C GLY A 136 -16.96 -7.10 -10.76
N ALA A 137 -18.11 -7.04 -11.43
CA ALA A 137 -19.42 -7.03 -10.76
C ALA A 137 -19.67 -8.26 -9.87
N SER A 138 -19.30 -9.44 -10.34
CA SER A 138 -19.44 -10.68 -9.56
C SER A 138 -18.65 -10.65 -8.24
N SER A 139 -17.45 -10.05 -8.24
CA SER A 139 -16.67 -9.86 -7.02
C SER A 139 -17.38 -8.94 -6.03
N VAL A 140 -17.99 -7.87 -6.52
CA VAL A 140 -18.80 -6.97 -5.68
C VAL A 140 -19.99 -7.70 -5.09
N GLU A 141 -20.72 -8.49 -5.89
CA GLU A 141 -21.85 -9.29 -5.43
C GLU A 141 -21.44 -10.30 -4.36
N ALA A 142 -20.33 -11.02 -4.56
CA ALA A 142 -19.81 -11.98 -3.58
C ALA A 142 -19.40 -11.29 -2.28
N ALA A 143 -18.71 -10.15 -2.36
CA ALA A 143 -18.31 -9.35 -1.21
C ALA A 143 -19.52 -8.80 -0.42
N GLN A 144 -20.58 -8.36 -1.10
CA GLN A 144 -21.81 -7.94 -0.45
C GLN A 144 -22.43 -9.07 0.39
N VAL A 145 -22.49 -10.28 -0.17
CA VAL A 145 -22.98 -11.46 0.57
C VAL A 145 -22.07 -11.76 1.75
N ALA A 146 -20.74 -11.71 1.58
CA ALA A 146 -19.79 -11.95 2.65
C ALA A 146 -19.93 -10.96 3.82
N VAL A 147 -20.15 -9.68 3.53
CA VAL A 147 -20.45 -8.67 4.57
C VAL A 147 -21.76 -9.02 5.31
N ALA A 148 -22.81 -9.41 4.61
CA ALA A 148 -24.07 -9.84 5.23
C ALA A 148 -23.90 -11.12 6.07
N VAL A 149 -23.05 -12.05 5.65
CA VAL A 149 -22.65 -13.23 6.44
C VAL A 149 -22.00 -12.80 7.76
N ARG A 150 -21.02 -11.88 7.71
CA ARG A 150 -20.38 -11.32 8.91
C ARG A 150 -21.40 -10.68 9.86
N MET A 151 -22.35 -9.92 9.31
CA MET A 151 -23.41 -9.27 10.10
C MET A 151 -24.34 -10.29 10.78
N GLN A 152 -24.58 -11.42 10.15
CA GLN A 152 -25.46 -12.45 10.69
C GLN A 152 -24.77 -13.29 11.75
N ASP A 153 -23.60 -13.84 11.45
CA ASP A 153 -22.82 -14.70 12.36
C ASP A 153 -21.31 -14.64 12.03
N PRO A 154 -20.54 -13.79 12.72
CA PRO A 154 -19.11 -13.69 12.50
C PRO A 154 -18.35 -15.01 12.71
N LYS A 155 -18.88 -15.92 13.54
CA LYS A 155 -18.22 -17.22 13.82
C LYS A 155 -18.25 -18.16 12.63
N LYS A 156 -19.24 -18.03 11.76
CA LYS A 156 -19.38 -18.82 10.53
C LYS A 156 -18.61 -18.24 9.35
N TYR A 157 -18.09 -17.01 9.51
CA TYR A 157 -17.45 -16.31 8.40
C TYR A 157 -16.24 -17.07 7.85
N LEU A 158 -15.36 -17.62 8.68
CA LEU A 158 -14.18 -18.34 8.22
C LEU A 158 -14.54 -19.56 7.36
N ASP A 159 -15.51 -20.36 7.78
CA ASP A 159 -15.97 -21.52 7.00
C ASP A 159 -16.61 -21.09 5.67
N PHE A 160 -17.44 -20.06 5.70
CA PHE A 160 -17.98 -19.44 4.49
C PHE A 160 -16.86 -18.93 3.56
N HIS A 161 -15.91 -18.18 4.09
CA HIS A 161 -14.80 -17.59 3.34
C HIS A 161 -13.97 -18.66 2.63
N GLN A 162 -13.58 -19.72 3.36
CA GLN A 162 -12.80 -20.82 2.79
C GLN A 162 -13.57 -21.54 1.68
N LYS A 163 -14.84 -21.87 1.89
CA LYS A 163 -15.66 -22.58 0.91
C LYS A 163 -15.91 -21.75 -0.35
N LEU A 164 -16.17 -20.45 -0.19
CA LEU A 164 -16.40 -19.56 -1.33
C LEU A 164 -15.12 -19.34 -2.13
N LEU A 165 -14.02 -19.02 -1.45
CA LEU A 165 -12.74 -18.71 -2.09
C LEU A 165 -12.16 -19.95 -2.79
N MET A 166 -12.23 -21.13 -2.18
CA MET A 166 -11.73 -22.39 -2.75
C MET A 166 -12.69 -23.01 -3.77
N GLY A 167 -13.89 -22.49 -3.90
CA GLY A 167 -14.89 -22.99 -4.81
C GLY A 167 -14.45 -22.93 -6.28
N ARG A 168 -15.05 -23.81 -7.11
CA ARG A 168 -14.85 -23.81 -8.56
C ARG A 168 -15.78 -22.79 -9.22
N GLY A 169 -15.33 -22.20 -10.33
CA GLY A 169 -16.09 -21.19 -11.08
C GLY A 169 -16.03 -19.81 -10.47
N GLN A 170 -16.86 -18.92 -10.99
CA GLN A 170 -16.93 -17.54 -10.58
C GLN A 170 -17.69 -17.40 -9.25
N ALA A 171 -17.16 -16.63 -8.34
CA ALA A 171 -17.86 -16.23 -7.12
C ALA A 171 -18.73 -15.00 -7.46
N ASP A 172 -20.03 -15.24 -7.56
CA ASP A 172 -21.09 -14.24 -7.72
C ASP A 172 -22.07 -14.33 -6.55
N LYS A 173 -23.15 -13.55 -6.59
CA LYS A 173 -24.21 -13.58 -5.59
C LYS A 173 -24.81 -14.98 -5.42
N ALA A 174 -25.12 -15.66 -6.52
CA ALA A 174 -25.79 -16.98 -6.48
C ALA A 174 -24.92 -18.01 -5.78
N ARG A 175 -23.62 -18.04 -6.13
CA ARG A 175 -22.65 -18.93 -5.50
C ARG A 175 -22.42 -18.59 -4.03
N ALA A 176 -22.26 -17.32 -3.70
CA ALA A 176 -22.07 -16.89 -2.31
C ALA A 176 -23.30 -17.24 -1.44
N MET A 177 -24.52 -17.07 -1.94
CA MET A 177 -25.76 -17.46 -1.27
C MET A 177 -25.85 -18.98 -1.07
N ALA A 178 -25.43 -19.77 -2.06
CA ALA A 178 -25.39 -21.22 -1.95
C ALA A 178 -24.42 -21.67 -0.84
N VAL A 179 -23.22 -21.09 -0.77
CA VAL A 179 -22.25 -21.34 0.28
C VAL A 179 -22.76 -20.89 1.65
N ALA A 180 -23.42 -19.74 1.74
CA ALA A 180 -24.03 -19.27 2.98
C ALA A 180 -25.07 -20.26 3.51
N LYS A 181 -25.90 -20.81 2.64
CA LYS A 181 -26.84 -21.90 2.98
C LYS A 181 -26.13 -23.17 3.45
N GLU A 182 -25.05 -23.55 2.77
CA GLU A 182 -24.26 -24.74 3.11
C GLU A 182 -23.66 -24.66 4.52
N VAL A 183 -23.19 -23.47 4.92
CA VAL A 183 -22.67 -23.25 6.28
C VAL A 183 -23.79 -22.98 7.31
N GLY A 184 -25.05 -23.15 6.92
CA GLY A 184 -26.21 -23.08 7.82
C GLY A 184 -26.61 -21.67 8.23
N LEU A 185 -26.46 -20.69 7.32
CA LEU A 185 -26.95 -19.33 7.50
C LEU A 185 -28.36 -19.15 6.93
N ASP A 186 -29.11 -18.21 7.49
CA ASP A 186 -30.43 -17.79 6.98
C ASP A 186 -30.28 -16.91 5.74
N THR A 187 -30.47 -17.50 4.58
CA THR A 187 -30.34 -16.81 3.29
C THR A 187 -31.40 -15.73 3.09
N ALA A 188 -32.59 -15.87 3.70
CA ALA A 188 -33.62 -14.83 3.61
C ALA A 188 -33.21 -13.59 4.41
N ARG A 189 -32.54 -13.76 5.54
CA ARG A 189 -31.94 -12.66 6.30
C ARG A 189 -30.82 -12.01 5.51
N ILE A 190 -29.89 -12.81 4.93
CA ILE A 190 -28.82 -12.25 4.07
C ILE A 190 -29.41 -11.41 2.95
N GLU A 191 -30.44 -11.89 2.25
CA GLU A 191 -31.08 -11.15 1.15
C GLU A 191 -31.65 -9.80 1.59
N ARG A 192 -32.19 -9.71 2.80
CA ARG A 192 -32.62 -8.41 3.39
C ARG A 192 -31.42 -7.52 3.72
N ASP A 193 -30.38 -8.12 4.35
CA ASP A 193 -29.19 -7.39 4.82
C ASP A 193 -28.35 -6.84 3.67
N LEU A 194 -28.39 -7.45 2.46
CA LEU A 194 -27.74 -6.93 1.25
C LEU A 194 -28.13 -5.48 0.91
N LYS A 195 -29.32 -5.04 1.31
CA LYS A 195 -29.84 -3.70 1.07
C LYS A 195 -29.47 -2.72 2.18
N SER A 196 -28.79 -3.17 3.22
CA SER A 196 -28.44 -2.32 4.35
C SER A 196 -27.31 -1.35 4.01
N GLU A 197 -27.35 -0.20 4.64
CA GLU A 197 -26.31 0.81 4.55
C GLU A 197 -24.94 0.27 5.05
N GLU A 198 -24.95 -0.70 5.97
CA GLU A 198 -23.76 -1.30 6.54
C GLU A 198 -22.95 -2.08 5.47
N VAL A 199 -23.62 -2.79 4.56
CA VAL A 199 -22.95 -3.47 3.44
C VAL A 199 -22.23 -2.45 2.55
N ALA A 200 -22.94 -1.38 2.16
CA ALA A 200 -22.34 -0.33 1.32
C ALA A 200 -21.16 0.36 2.01
N LYS A 201 -21.34 0.75 3.29
CA LYS A 201 -20.28 1.42 4.07
C LYS A 201 -19.05 0.53 4.31
N THR A 202 -19.25 -0.79 4.49
CA THR A 202 -18.13 -1.73 4.65
C THR A 202 -17.26 -1.77 3.40
N LEU A 203 -17.87 -1.92 2.23
CA LEU A 203 -17.14 -1.97 0.96
C LEU A 203 -16.51 -0.61 0.63
N GLU A 204 -17.23 0.49 0.85
CA GLU A 204 -16.70 1.84 0.66
C GLU A 204 -15.48 2.12 1.55
N GLU A 205 -15.52 1.72 2.82
CA GLU A 205 -14.37 1.84 3.74
C GLU A 205 -13.15 1.08 3.22
N SER A 206 -13.34 -0.18 2.82
CA SER A 206 -12.25 -1.00 2.28
C SER A 206 -11.64 -0.42 0.99
N MET A 207 -12.50 0.08 0.08
CA MET A 207 -12.05 0.70 -1.17
C MET A 207 -11.26 1.99 -0.90
N LYS A 208 -11.75 2.87 -0.03
CA LYS A 208 -11.04 4.10 0.35
C LYS A 208 -9.70 3.82 1.02
N LEU A 209 -9.65 2.81 1.90
CA LEU A 209 -8.40 2.39 2.52
C LEU A 209 -7.40 1.86 1.48
N ALA A 210 -7.86 1.01 0.56
CA ALA A 210 -7.02 0.47 -0.50
C ALA A 210 -6.43 1.60 -1.38
N GLU A 211 -7.24 2.60 -1.75
CA GLU A 211 -6.79 3.78 -2.48
C GLU A 211 -5.75 4.58 -1.69
N ALA A 212 -6.03 4.90 -0.42
CA ALA A 212 -5.12 5.64 0.45
C ALA A 212 -3.77 4.94 0.66
N LEU A 213 -3.78 3.60 0.69
CA LEU A 213 -2.59 2.75 0.83
C LEU A 213 -1.88 2.47 -0.50
N GLY A 214 -2.42 2.92 -1.64
CA GLY A 214 -1.87 2.65 -2.97
C GLY A 214 -1.98 1.19 -3.41
N LEU A 215 -2.97 0.44 -2.90
CA LEU A 215 -3.17 -0.95 -3.28
C LEU A 215 -3.75 -1.04 -4.69
N ASN A 216 -3.10 -1.78 -5.57
CA ASN A 216 -3.48 -1.92 -6.99
C ASN A 216 -3.85 -3.35 -7.39
N GLY A 217 -4.00 -4.26 -6.43
CA GLY A 217 -4.34 -5.65 -6.68
C GLY A 217 -4.53 -6.47 -5.40
N THR A 218 -4.95 -7.71 -5.59
CA THR A 218 -5.20 -8.68 -4.51
C THR A 218 -4.38 -9.96 -4.72
N PRO A 219 -3.97 -10.62 -3.63
CA PRO A 219 -4.04 -10.15 -2.26
C PRO A 219 -3.09 -8.99 -2.00
N SER A 220 -3.44 -8.10 -1.07
CA SER A 220 -2.54 -7.10 -0.51
C SER A 220 -2.64 -7.12 1.00
N TYR A 221 -1.55 -6.77 1.68
CA TYR A 221 -1.47 -6.92 3.14
C TYR A 221 -0.97 -5.65 3.80
N VAL A 222 -1.42 -5.43 5.05
CA VAL A 222 -0.81 -4.47 5.96
C VAL A 222 -0.36 -5.22 7.20
N ILE A 223 0.93 -5.16 7.51
CA ILE A 223 1.53 -5.84 8.67
C ILE A 223 2.41 -4.83 9.39
N GLY A 224 2.03 -4.46 10.62
CA GLY A 224 2.65 -3.33 11.29
C GLY A 224 2.49 -2.04 10.48
N ASN A 225 3.60 -1.43 10.08
CA ASN A 225 3.59 -0.22 9.23
C ASN A 225 3.88 -0.52 7.74
N ASP A 226 4.05 -1.78 7.38
CA ASP A 226 4.42 -2.17 6.02
C ASP A 226 3.21 -2.59 5.19
N VAL A 227 3.19 -2.12 3.95
CA VAL A 227 2.27 -2.58 2.90
C VAL A 227 3.00 -3.61 2.05
N VAL A 228 2.36 -4.75 1.78
CA VAL A 228 2.88 -5.83 0.93
C VAL A 228 1.85 -6.13 -0.14
N ILE A 229 2.25 -6.13 -1.41
CA ILE A 229 1.36 -6.39 -2.55
C ILE A 229 1.68 -7.74 -3.18
N GLY A 230 0.63 -8.53 -3.43
CA GLY A 230 0.73 -9.82 -4.09
C GLY A 230 0.91 -11.01 -3.16
N ALA A 231 0.73 -12.22 -3.70
CA ALA A 231 0.86 -13.48 -2.98
C ALA A 231 2.36 -13.84 -2.81
N VAL A 232 2.99 -13.29 -1.78
CA VAL A 232 4.43 -13.43 -1.50
C VAL A 232 4.81 -14.73 -0.80
N GLY A 233 3.82 -15.52 -0.36
CA GLY A 233 4.01 -16.81 0.29
C GLY A 233 4.24 -16.71 1.81
N PHE A 234 3.99 -17.84 2.49
CA PHE A 234 4.05 -17.94 3.96
C PHE A 234 5.37 -17.43 4.55
N ALA A 235 6.52 -17.80 3.97
CA ALA A 235 7.83 -17.44 4.52
C ALA A 235 8.03 -15.92 4.62
N ALA A 236 7.68 -15.18 3.55
CA ALA A 236 7.80 -13.73 3.50
C ALA A 236 6.79 -13.07 4.45
N LEU A 237 5.55 -13.55 4.51
CA LEU A 237 4.53 -13.03 5.43
C LEU A 237 4.93 -13.23 6.89
N ASN A 238 5.41 -14.43 7.23
CA ASN A 238 5.90 -14.72 8.59
C ASN A 238 7.09 -13.82 8.96
N GLN A 239 8.04 -13.62 8.05
CA GLN A 239 9.16 -12.69 8.28
C GLN A 239 8.66 -11.28 8.61
N LYS A 240 7.67 -10.76 7.89
CA LYS A 240 7.07 -9.45 8.14
C LYS A 240 6.36 -9.39 9.49
N VAL A 241 5.63 -10.43 9.85
CA VAL A 241 4.99 -10.54 11.18
C VAL A 241 6.04 -10.51 12.30
N GLN A 242 7.13 -11.28 12.17
CA GLN A 242 8.20 -11.26 13.17
C GLN A 242 8.94 -9.91 13.24
N ALA A 243 9.08 -9.23 12.11
CA ALA A 243 9.70 -7.90 12.06
C ALA A 243 8.82 -6.82 12.73
N ALA A 244 7.49 -6.93 12.62
CA ALA A 244 6.54 -6.01 13.22
C ALA A 244 6.47 -6.10 14.77
N ARG A 245 7.06 -7.14 15.38
CA ARG A 245 7.16 -7.32 16.85
C ARG A 245 8.35 -6.62 17.48
N LYS A 246 9.30 -6.16 16.68
CA LYS A 246 10.52 -5.46 17.15
C LYS A 246 10.32 -3.96 17.17
#